data_2c8d57a47d94a6da12637202e75f96c1
#
_entry.id   2c8d57a47d94a6da12637202e75f96c1
#
_cell.length_a   1.000
_cell.length_b   1.000
_cell.length_c   1.000
_cell.angle_alpha   90.00
_cell.angle_beta   90.00
_cell.angle_gamma   90.00
#
_symmetry.space_group_name_H-M   'P 1'
#
loop_
_entity.id
_entity.type
_entity.pdbx_description
1 polymer ?
#
loop_
_entity_poly.entity_id
_entity_poly.type
_entity_poly.pdbx_seq_one_letter_code
_entity_poly.pdbx_strand_id
1 'polypeptide(L)'
;MADYDRLKKQIEGDILNSSFDRGRYATDASIYQIMPKAVMVPKTWQDVEAALDFAKAEGISLLPRGGGTSQSGQTVNDALVIDFTKHLNNILDYDADAGTATVQPGLVLDNLNRQLKSDGWWYPVDVSTASRATLGGM
;
A
#
# COMPACT_ATOMS: atom_id res chain seq x y z
N MET A 1 -19.90 13.45 -7.39
CA MET A 1 -19.13 12.17 -7.49
C MET A 1 -17.72 12.55 -7.89
N ALA A 2 -16.69 12.04 -7.21
CA ALA A 2 -15.30 12.40 -7.51
C ALA A 2 -14.92 12.01 -8.94
N ASP A 3 -14.18 12.89 -9.64
CA ASP A 3 -13.78 12.71 -11.03
C ASP A 3 -12.45 11.90 -11.11
N TYR A 4 -12.56 10.58 -11.01
CA TYR A 4 -11.40 9.70 -11.08
C TYR A 4 -10.71 9.67 -12.45
N ASP A 5 -11.39 10.07 -13.53
CA ASP A 5 -10.77 10.20 -14.85
C ASP A 5 -9.80 11.39 -14.89
N ARG A 6 -10.08 12.44 -14.11
CA ARG A 6 -9.14 13.54 -13.89
C ARG A 6 -7.88 13.07 -13.17
N LEU A 7 -8.03 12.30 -12.07
CA LEU A 7 -6.88 11.75 -11.35
C LEU A 7 -6.05 10.83 -12.26
N LYS A 8 -6.72 9.97 -13.04
CA LYS A 8 -6.02 9.02 -13.93
C LYS A 8 -5.11 9.71 -14.95
N LYS A 9 -5.44 10.92 -15.39
CA LYS A 9 -4.62 11.71 -16.33
C LYS A 9 -3.37 12.34 -15.70
N GLN A 10 -3.31 12.35 -14.36
CA GLN A 10 -2.25 12.98 -13.57
C GLN A 10 -1.23 11.99 -13.03
N ILE A 11 -1.48 10.68 -13.19
CA ILE A 11 -0.67 9.61 -12.61
C ILE A 11 -0.19 8.65 -13.68
N GLU A 12 0.94 7.98 -13.42
CA GLU A 12 1.45 6.87 -14.22
C GLU A 12 0.79 5.53 -13.82
N GLY A 13 0.31 5.46 -12.59
CA GLY A 13 -0.34 4.29 -12.02
C GLY A 13 -1.74 4.02 -12.56
N ASP A 14 -2.46 3.12 -11.92
CA ASP A 14 -3.79 2.68 -12.33
C ASP A 14 -4.87 3.16 -11.36
N ILE A 15 -6.03 3.52 -11.90
CA ILE A 15 -7.27 3.70 -11.14
C ILE A 15 -8.21 2.54 -11.48
N LEU A 16 -8.63 1.83 -10.45
CA LEU A 16 -9.51 0.67 -10.52
C LEU A 16 -10.85 1.08 -9.89
N ASN A 17 -11.87 1.34 -10.71
CA ASN A 17 -13.16 1.87 -10.25
C ASN A 17 -14.36 1.00 -10.63
N SER A 18 -14.16 -0.10 -11.36
CA SER A 18 -15.23 -1.06 -11.61
C SER A 18 -15.71 -1.72 -10.31
N SER A 19 -16.95 -2.19 -10.27
CA SER A 19 -17.49 -2.91 -9.11
C SER A 19 -16.70 -4.17 -8.78
N PHE A 20 -16.21 -4.87 -9.79
CA PHE A 20 -15.35 -6.05 -9.64
C PHE A 20 -14.02 -5.69 -8.98
N ASP A 21 -13.34 -4.65 -9.48
CA ASP A 21 -12.06 -4.23 -8.94
C ASP A 21 -12.17 -3.76 -7.49
N ARG A 22 -13.15 -2.89 -7.21
CA ARG A 22 -13.42 -2.40 -5.85
C ARG A 22 -13.78 -3.52 -4.89
N GLY A 23 -14.50 -4.54 -5.37
CA GLY A 23 -14.90 -5.71 -4.60
C GLY A 23 -13.69 -6.48 -4.04
N ARG A 24 -12.58 -6.56 -4.77
CA ARG A 24 -11.33 -7.20 -4.32
C ARG A 24 -10.68 -6.48 -3.14
N TYR A 25 -10.99 -5.22 -2.92
CA TYR A 25 -10.45 -4.39 -1.84
C TYR A 25 -11.50 -4.08 -0.77
N ALA A 26 -12.69 -4.65 -0.87
CA ALA A 26 -13.78 -4.44 0.08
C ALA A 26 -13.60 -5.23 1.37
N THR A 27 -12.67 -6.18 1.43
CA THR A 27 -12.38 -7.04 2.57
C THR A 27 -10.89 -7.03 2.91
N ASP A 28 -10.55 -7.40 4.13
CA ASP A 28 -9.22 -7.74 4.60
C ASP A 28 -9.28 -9.07 5.40
N ALA A 29 -8.35 -9.31 6.32
CA ALA A 29 -8.40 -10.51 7.16
C ALA A 29 -9.39 -10.39 8.35
N SER A 30 -10.12 -9.30 8.45
CA SER A 30 -11.15 -9.08 9.46
C SER A 30 -12.52 -9.60 9.03
N ILE A 31 -13.51 -9.43 9.89
CA ILE A 31 -14.92 -9.74 9.62
C ILE A 31 -15.64 -8.59 8.88
N TYR A 32 -14.98 -7.44 8.68
CA TYR A 32 -15.60 -6.26 8.10
C TYR A 32 -15.57 -6.30 6.56
N GLN A 33 -16.59 -5.70 5.96
CA GLN A 33 -16.67 -5.53 4.52
C GLN A 33 -17.19 -4.12 4.21
N ILE A 34 -16.35 -3.30 3.57
CA ILE A 34 -16.70 -1.93 3.17
C ILE A 34 -16.20 -1.71 1.74
N MET A 35 -17.12 -1.38 0.83
CA MET A 35 -16.80 -1.13 -0.57
C MET A 35 -16.05 0.21 -0.71
N PRO A 36 -14.82 0.25 -1.22
CA PRO A 36 -14.12 1.51 -1.45
C PRO A 36 -14.75 2.34 -2.58
N LYS A 37 -14.51 3.65 -2.59
CA LYS A 37 -14.95 4.54 -3.69
C LYS A 37 -14.21 4.22 -4.99
N ALA A 38 -12.91 4.04 -4.90
CA ALA A 38 -12.02 3.59 -5.96
C ALA A 38 -10.75 3.00 -5.35
N VAL A 39 -9.93 2.35 -6.16
CA VAL A 39 -8.60 1.89 -5.77
C VAL A 39 -7.58 2.51 -6.72
N MET A 40 -6.49 3.02 -6.18
CA MET A 40 -5.34 3.50 -6.93
C MET A 40 -4.15 2.57 -6.68
N VAL A 41 -3.44 2.23 -7.75
CA VAL A 41 -2.19 1.46 -7.70
C VAL A 41 -1.07 2.37 -8.22
N PRO A 42 -0.37 3.10 -7.34
CA PRO A 42 0.67 4.05 -7.74
C PRO A 42 1.90 3.33 -8.29
N LYS A 43 2.55 3.92 -9.29
CA LYS A 43 3.86 3.49 -9.80
C LYS A 43 4.99 4.33 -9.22
N THR A 44 4.72 5.59 -8.95
CA THR A 44 5.69 6.56 -8.47
C THR A 44 5.23 7.21 -7.18
N TRP A 45 6.14 7.90 -6.50
CA TRP A 45 5.78 8.70 -5.34
C TRP A 45 4.94 9.92 -5.72
N GLN A 46 5.18 10.48 -6.90
CA GLN A 46 4.41 11.59 -7.47
C GLN A 46 2.93 11.21 -7.67
N ASP A 47 2.65 9.96 -8.00
CA ASP A 47 1.27 9.46 -8.07
C ASP A 47 0.57 9.57 -6.70
N VAL A 48 1.30 9.26 -5.62
CA VAL A 48 0.76 9.35 -4.26
C VAL A 48 0.48 10.80 -3.87
N GLU A 49 1.37 11.73 -4.23
CA GLU A 49 1.17 13.17 -4.02
C GLU A 49 -0.06 13.67 -4.79
N ALA A 50 -0.21 13.27 -6.06
CA ALA A 50 -1.39 13.61 -6.86
C ALA A 50 -2.69 13.07 -6.24
N ALA A 51 -2.66 11.87 -5.63
CA ALA A 51 -3.83 11.32 -4.94
C ALA A 51 -4.18 12.10 -3.67
N LEU A 52 -3.18 12.59 -2.92
CA LEU A 52 -3.38 13.43 -1.74
C LEU A 52 -4.05 14.76 -2.12
N ASP A 53 -3.55 15.42 -3.16
CA ASP A 53 -4.11 16.68 -3.65
C ASP A 53 -5.53 16.48 -4.20
N PHE A 54 -5.75 15.41 -4.95
CA PHE A 54 -7.06 15.04 -5.46
C PHE A 54 -8.06 14.80 -4.32
N ALA A 55 -7.68 13.99 -3.32
CA ALA A 55 -8.56 13.67 -2.20
C ALA A 55 -8.93 14.91 -1.39
N LYS A 56 -7.98 15.81 -1.17
CA LYS A 56 -8.20 17.11 -0.52
C LYS A 56 -9.18 17.98 -1.32
N ALA A 57 -9.00 18.05 -2.64
CA ALA A 57 -9.87 18.84 -3.51
C ALA A 57 -11.30 18.30 -3.60
N GLU A 58 -11.46 16.97 -3.63
CA GLU A 58 -12.76 16.30 -3.71
C GLU A 58 -13.43 16.06 -2.35
N GLY A 59 -12.74 16.33 -1.23
CA GLY A 59 -13.26 16.09 0.11
C GLY A 59 -13.49 14.60 0.40
N ILE A 60 -12.64 13.70 -0.11
CA ILE A 60 -12.75 12.27 0.11
C ILE A 60 -11.64 11.74 1.01
N SER A 61 -11.93 10.66 1.73
CA SER A 61 -10.94 9.99 2.56
C SER A 61 -9.95 9.19 1.71
N LEU A 62 -8.70 9.09 2.19
CA LEU A 62 -7.69 8.18 1.67
C LEU A 62 -7.48 7.02 2.65
N LEU A 63 -7.17 5.85 2.10
CA LEU A 63 -6.80 4.67 2.87
C LEU A 63 -5.57 4.01 2.26
N PRO A 64 -4.38 4.16 2.86
CA PRO A 64 -3.20 3.41 2.45
C PRO A 64 -3.41 1.92 2.77
N ARG A 65 -3.00 1.04 1.84
CA ARG A 65 -3.15 -0.40 1.98
C ARG A 65 -1.89 -1.14 1.57
N GLY A 66 -1.46 -2.04 2.42
CA GLY A 66 -0.44 -3.04 2.16
C GLY A 66 -1.06 -4.41 1.85
N GLY A 67 -0.63 -5.45 2.53
CA GLY A 67 -1.06 -6.83 2.30
C GLY A 67 -2.51 -7.16 2.66
N GLY A 68 -3.25 -6.25 3.29
CA GLY A 68 -4.63 -6.50 3.74
C GLY A 68 -4.74 -7.55 4.83
N THR A 69 -3.73 -7.67 5.67
CA THR A 69 -3.61 -8.69 6.72
C THR A 69 -4.19 -8.27 8.07
N SER A 70 -4.76 -7.06 8.16
CA SER A 70 -5.39 -6.57 9.39
C SER A 70 -6.59 -7.42 9.78
N GLN A 71 -6.65 -7.78 11.07
CA GLN A 71 -7.79 -8.49 11.66
C GLN A 71 -8.80 -7.56 12.35
N SER A 72 -8.55 -6.26 12.32
CA SER A 72 -9.39 -5.25 12.98
C SER A 72 -10.03 -4.26 12.01
N GLY A 73 -9.97 -4.51 10.70
CA GLY A 73 -10.64 -3.72 9.67
C GLY A 73 -9.94 -2.41 9.30
N GLN A 74 -8.65 -2.23 9.65
CA GLN A 74 -7.94 -0.98 9.34
C GLN A 74 -7.74 -0.76 7.84
N THR A 75 -7.86 -1.79 7.01
CA THR A 75 -7.58 -1.71 5.57
C THR A 75 -8.82 -1.78 4.68
N VAL A 76 -10.01 -1.56 5.26
CA VAL A 76 -11.28 -1.42 4.55
C VAL A 76 -11.98 -0.12 4.92
N ASN A 77 -12.44 0.65 3.93
CA ASN A 77 -13.15 1.91 4.15
C ASN A 77 -13.86 2.40 2.86
N ASP A 78 -14.89 3.24 3.02
CA ASP A 78 -15.48 4.03 1.93
C ASP A 78 -14.57 5.21 1.56
N ALA A 79 -13.44 4.91 0.93
CA ALA A 79 -12.35 5.83 0.64
C ALA A 79 -11.74 5.57 -0.74
N LEU A 80 -10.82 6.44 -1.19
CA LEU A 80 -9.85 6.07 -2.22
C LEU A 80 -8.76 5.23 -1.55
N VAL A 81 -8.73 3.93 -1.84
CA VAL A 81 -7.69 3.01 -1.37
C VAL A 81 -6.44 3.20 -2.22
N ILE A 82 -5.26 3.29 -1.58
CA ILE A 82 -3.96 3.34 -2.27
C ILE A 82 -3.21 2.04 -1.97
N ASP A 83 -3.08 1.18 -2.99
CA ASP A 83 -2.36 -0.09 -2.88
C ASP A 83 -0.89 0.08 -3.24
N PHE A 84 -0.02 0.00 -2.24
CA PHE A 84 1.43 0.15 -2.40
C PHE A 84 2.14 -1.13 -2.84
N THR A 85 1.47 -2.28 -2.84
CA THR A 85 2.15 -3.59 -2.93
C THR A 85 2.73 -3.90 -4.30
N LYS A 86 2.19 -3.30 -5.38
CA LYS A 86 2.51 -3.71 -6.74
C LYS A 86 3.81 -3.10 -7.28
N HIS A 87 4.06 -1.83 -7.01
CA HIS A 87 5.19 -1.10 -7.62
C HIS A 87 6.09 -0.41 -6.60
N LEU A 88 5.56 0.02 -5.44
CA LEU A 88 6.32 0.71 -4.41
C LEU A 88 6.77 -0.27 -3.32
N ASN A 89 7.60 -1.25 -3.68
CA ASN A 89 7.97 -2.39 -2.85
C ASN A 89 9.47 -2.73 -2.90
N ASN A 90 10.32 -1.73 -3.15
CA ASN A 90 11.76 -1.91 -3.27
C ASN A 90 12.50 -1.45 -2.01
N ILE A 91 13.74 -1.94 -1.83
CA ILE A 91 14.76 -1.32 -1.01
C ILE A 91 15.37 -0.19 -1.84
N LEU A 92 15.38 1.03 -1.31
CA LEU A 92 15.91 2.22 -1.97
C LEU A 92 17.37 2.45 -1.62
N ASP A 93 17.74 2.15 -0.38
CA ASP A 93 19.09 2.28 0.13
C ASP A 93 19.33 1.27 1.24
N TYR A 94 20.56 0.75 1.35
CA TYR A 94 20.94 -0.21 2.37
C TYR A 94 22.40 -0.04 2.77
N ASP A 95 22.63 0.19 4.05
CA ASP A 95 23.95 0.26 4.66
C ASP A 95 24.10 -0.90 5.66
N ALA A 96 24.89 -1.91 5.27
CA ALA A 96 25.11 -3.09 6.09
C ALA A 96 25.99 -2.79 7.32
N ASP A 97 26.91 -1.83 7.23
CA ASP A 97 27.80 -1.46 8.34
C ASP A 97 27.01 -0.69 9.41
N ALA A 98 26.13 0.21 8.99
CA ALA A 98 25.24 0.95 9.89
C ALA A 98 24.01 0.14 10.32
N GLY A 99 23.67 -0.97 9.65
CA GLY A 99 22.47 -1.75 9.91
C GLY A 99 21.18 -1.01 9.58
N THR A 100 21.18 -0.18 8.53
CA THR A 100 20.02 0.63 8.13
C THR A 100 19.56 0.33 6.72
N ALA A 101 18.25 0.38 6.50
CA ALA A 101 17.65 0.25 5.17
C ALA A 101 16.52 1.26 4.98
N THR A 102 16.54 2.00 3.86
CA THR A 102 15.42 2.82 3.40
C THR A 102 14.59 2.01 2.41
N VAL A 103 13.32 1.83 2.71
CA VAL A 103 12.43 0.95 1.95
C VAL A 103 11.14 1.63 1.52
N GLN A 104 10.54 1.16 0.45
CA GLN A 104 9.20 1.57 0.06
C GLN A 104 8.13 0.83 0.88
N PRO A 105 6.95 1.45 1.11
CA PRO A 105 5.94 0.95 2.05
C PRO A 105 5.34 -0.41 1.68
N GLY A 106 5.31 -0.76 0.39
CA GLY A 106 4.78 -2.03 -0.11
C GLY A 106 5.74 -3.21 0.01
N LEU A 107 6.97 -3.02 0.50
CA LEU A 107 7.93 -4.11 0.67
C LEU A 107 7.44 -5.10 1.72
N VAL A 108 7.37 -6.37 1.35
CA VAL A 108 6.96 -7.47 2.24
C VAL A 108 8.11 -7.83 3.19
N LEU A 109 7.78 -8.07 4.47
CA LEU A 109 8.76 -8.38 5.52
C LEU A 109 9.69 -9.54 5.16
N ASP A 110 9.15 -10.67 4.70
CA ASP A 110 9.96 -11.83 4.30
C ASP A 110 10.90 -11.51 3.13
N ASN A 111 10.50 -10.60 2.22
CA ASN A 111 11.34 -10.18 1.11
C ASN A 111 12.50 -9.30 1.61
N LEU A 112 12.26 -8.41 2.56
CA LEU A 112 13.31 -7.64 3.22
C LEU A 112 14.30 -8.59 3.91
N ASN A 113 13.82 -9.45 4.80
CA ASN A 113 14.67 -10.35 5.58
C ASN A 113 15.49 -11.31 4.71
N ARG A 114 14.94 -11.74 3.57
CA ARG A 114 15.67 -12.55 2.59
C ARG A 114 16.88 -11.81 2.00
N GLN A 115 16.74 -10.51 1.74
CA GLN A 115 17.81 -9.68 1.19
C GLN A 115 18.88 -9.35 2.24
N LEU A 116 18.49 -9.12 3.49
CA LEU A 116 19.40 -8.78 4.58
C LEU A 116 20.22 -9.99 5.08
N LYS A 117 19.76 -11.21 4.80
CA LYS A 117 20.30 -12.45 5.36
C LYS A 117 21.77 -12.69 5.04
N SER A 118 22.24 -12.31 3.86
CA SER A 118 23.65 -12.49 3.43
C SER A 118 24.63 -11.74 4.33
N ASP A 119 24.20 -10.60 4.88
CA ASP A 119 25.00 -9.72 5.72
C ASP A 119 24.79 -9.99 7.22
N GLY A 120 24.03 -11.04 7.54
CA GLY A 120 23.72 -11.42 8.92
C GLY A 120 22.66 -10.54 9.60
N TRP A 121 22.00 -9.69 8.85
CA TRP A 121 20.94 -8.82 9.38
C TRP A 121 19.54 -9.42 9.26
N TRP A 122 18.69 -8.99 10.16
CA TRP A 122 17.29 -9.39 10.21
C TRP A 122 16.45 -8.31 10.90
N TYR A 123 15.31 -7.94 10.30
CA TYR A 123 14.36 -7.02 10.93
C TYR A 123 13.51 -7.79 11.94
N PRO A 124 13.62 -7.52 13.27
CA PRO A 124 13.17 -8.41 14.32
C PRO A 124 11.69 -8.25 14.70
N VAL A 125 10.83 -7.97 13.73
CA VAL A 125 9.38 -7.93 13.95
C VAL A 125 8.79 -9.27 13.49
N ASP A 126 8.32 -10.06 14.44
CA ASP A 126 7.75 -11.38 14.19
C ASP A 126 6.22 -11.29 14.11
N VAL A 127 5.70 -11.28 12.89
CA VAL A 127 4.26 -11.31 12.63
C VAL A 127 3.89 -12.61 11.92
N SER A 128 2.74 -13.20 12.27
CA SER A 128 2.25 -14.46 11.68
C SER A 128 2.04 -14.37 10.16
N THR A 129 1.90 -13.16 9.63
CA THR A 129 1.69 -12.88 8.20
C THR A 129 2.93 -12.31 7.53
N ALA A 130 4.15 -12.62 8.00
CA ALA A 130 5.41 -12.07 7.48
C ALA A 130 5.57 -12.22 5.95
N SER A 131 4.99 -13.27 5.37
CA SER A 131 4.98 -13.51 3.92
C SER A 131 4.04 -12.56 3.14
N ARG A 132 3.26 -11.70 3.81
CA ARG A 132 2.28 -10.79 3.22
C ARG A 132 2.33 -9.38 3.80
N ALA A 133 2.59 -9.26 5.11
CA ALA A 133 2.66 -7.97 5.80
C ALA A 133 3.73 -7.08 5.18
N THR A 134 3.40 -5.81 4.96
CA THR A 134 4.29 -4.83 4.33
C THR A 134 4.85 -3.87 5.36
N LEU A 135 6.05 -3.35 5.12
CA LEU A 135 6.77 -2.47 6.06
C LEU A 135 5.98 -1.19 6.37
N GLY A 136 5.25 -0.64 5.39
CA GLY A 136 4.42 0.55 5.61
C GLY A 136 3.14 0.28 6.41
N GLY A 137 2.73 -0.99 6.54
CA GLY A 137 1.55 -1.39 7.31
C GLY A 137 1.87 -1.86 8.73
N MET A 138 3.14 -2.06 9.03
CA MET A 138 3.64 -2.52 10.34
C MET A 138 4.00 -1.35 11.22
#